data_8a2a9072b035ff26f5a63f0382bd75a2
#
_entry.id   8a2a9072b035ff26f5a63f0382bd75a2
#
_cell.length_a   1.000
_cell.length_b   1.000
_cell.length_c   1.000
_cell.angle_alpha   90.00
_cell.angle_beta   90.00
_cell.angle_gamma   90.00
#
_symmetry.space_group_name_H-M   'P 1'
#
loop_
_entity.id
_entity.type
_entity.pdbx_description
1 polymer ?
#
loop_
_entity_poly.entity_id
_entity_poly.type
_entity_poly.pdbx_seq_one_letter_code
_entity_poly.pdbx_strand_id
1 'polypeptide(L)'
;MSGGSQKSKTRKKVILGAAVLVIGGLVFGAFRLANSAVNFPMADVKRKEFVDYLEIKGEVKAIRSAVIAAPYGAGDLQILRLVDNATKVKKGDFLVEFDATTVKQKLAEDQSAVKSAEAEIQQSRAAARLKEEQDVTDEMTAKYDTEKARMDASKQEILSAIEGEQAKLKLADAEQKQKETEAKLKADRAAAVSDLASKKQKHDQAAFQVELDQRALDSLTLRAPLDGVVALQNHWQPQGSPTTFKPGDRAWPGAAIAELPDGSALKISARVEEAERGQLKLGQTASVRLDALPDRNFDGHVDTISPTASLDFGAGWPVPRNFAVDLGLTGSDARLTPGMGATVRIAVDRVSDGIVIPTNALFRKAGRTVAYVRRGSKFEETPVEVSRQSGDEALIAKGLQPGERLALKDPTLAK
;
A
#
# COMPACT_ATOMS: atom_id res chain seq x y z
N MET A 1 0.42 -69.38 104.71
CA MET A 1 -0.51 -70.02 103.94
C MET A 1 -0.73 -69.16 102.68
N SER A 2 -0.25 -69.58 101.69
CA SER A 2 -0.58 -69.60 100.29
C SER A 2 -1.27 -68.39 99.70
N GLY A 3 -0.59 -67.71 98.82
CA GLY A 3 -1.22 -66.72 97.86
C GLY A 3 -0.27 -65.76 97.29
N GLY A 4 0.48 -66.13 96.28
CA GLY A 4 1.31 -65.18 95.61
C GLY A 4 2.02 -65.73 94.40
N SER A 5 1.36 -65.88 93.24
CA SER A 5 2.07 -66.08 91.99
C SER A 5 1.18 -66.04 90.75
N GLN A 6 0.59 -64.84 90.46
CA GLN A 6 -0.13 -64.69 89.17
C GLN A 6 0.03 -63.33 88.51
N LYS A 7 0.77 -62.36 89.03
CA LYS A 7 0.88 -60.99 88.50
C LYS A 7 2.11 -60.80 87.53
N SER A 8 3.03 -61.78 87.44
CA SER A 8 4.28 -61.58 86.62
C SER A 8 4.15 -62.02 85.15
N LYS A 9 3.27 -62.94 84.74
CA LYS A 9 3.14 -63.42 83.33
C LYS A 9 2.34 -62.50 82.42
N THR A 10 1.39 -61.73 83.01
CA THR A 10 0.53 -60.77 82.23
C THR A 10 1.33 -59.51 81.82
N ARG A 11 2.19 -59.00 82.74
CA ARG A 11 3.04 -57.83 82.40
C ARG A 11 4.03 -58.10 81.29
N LYS A 12 4.64 -59.31 81.24
CA LYS A 12 5.59 -59.65 80.10
C LYS A 12 4.87 -59.80 78.79
N LYS A 13 3.64 -60.30 78.71
CA LYS A 13 2.87 -60.41 77.45
C LYS A 13 2.40 -59.04 76.93
N VAL A 14 2.08 -58.12 77.82
CA VAL A 14 1.68 -56.75 77.46
C VAL A 14 2.89 -55.95 76.93
N ILE A 15 4.06 -56.11 77.56
CA ILE A 15 5.29 -55.44 77.08
C ILE A 15 5.74 -56.02 75.77
N LEU A 16 5.59 -57.36 75.55
CA LEU A 16 5.93 -57.98 74.26
C LEU A 16 4.97 -57.54 73.10
N GLY A 17 3.65 -57.40 73.45
CA GLY A 17 2.65 -56.87 72.50
C GLY A 17 2.90 -55.41 72.10
N ALA A 18 3.28 -54.58 73.08
CA ALA A 18 3.62 -53.17 72.84
C ALA A 18 4.89 -53.02 72.01
N ALA A 19 5.92 -53.85 72.27
CA ALA A 19 7.16 -53.86 71.46
C ALA A 19 6.92 -54.25 69.98
N VAL A 20 6.04 -55.25 69.73
CA VAL A 20 5.68 -55.65 68.33
C VAL A 20 4.91 -54.57 67.63
N LEU A 21 4.02 -53.86 68.34
CA LEU A 21 3.29 -52.70 67.73
C LEU A 21 4.22 -51.51 67.43
N VAL A 22 5.23 -51.23 68.25
CA VAL A 22 6.20 -50.15 68.00
C VAL A 22 7.12 -50.52 66.84
N ILE A 23 7.61 -51.79 66.79
CA ILE A 23 8.40 -52.25 65.71
C ILE A 23 7.60 -52.30 64.39
N GLY A 24 6.33 -52.74 64.38
CA GLY A 24 5.41 -52.72 63.25
C GLY A 24 5.13 -51.32 62.80
N GLY A 25 4.94 -50.36 63.75
CA GLY A 25 4.79 -48.93 63.42
C GLY A 25 6.04 -48.30 62.79
N LEU A 26 7.22 -48.66 63.30
CA LEU A 26 8.47 -48.16 62.77
C LEU A 26 8.76 -48.76 61.40
N VAL A 27 8.48 -50.06 61.16
CA VAL A 27 8.64 -50.69 59.80
C VAL A 27 7.59 -50.13 58.85
N PHE A 28 6.37 -49.90 59.24
CA PHE A 28 5.31 -49.27 58.44
C PHE A 28 5.62 -47.78 58.15
N GLY A 29 6.14 -47.06 59.15
CA GLY A 29 6.62 -45.68 58.94
C GLY A 29 7.80 -45.59 58.01
N ALA A 30 8.78 -46.45 58.17
CA ALA A 30 9.97 -46.56 57.27
C ALA A 30 9.55 -46.99 55.85
N PHE A 31 8.57 -47.89 55.71
CA PHE A 31 8.01 -48.29 54.42
C PHE A 31 7.22 -47.18 53.74
N ARG A 32 6.46 -46.34 54.50
CA ARG A 32 5.77 -45.17 53.98
C ARG A 32 6.74 -44.06 53.59
N LEU A 33 7.80 -43.81 54.37
CA LEU A 33 8.85 -42.85 54.04
C LEU A 33 9.68 -43.29 52.80
N ALA A 34 9.98 -44.60 52.71
CA ALA A 34 10.68 -45.15 51.53
C ALA A 34 9.82 -45.12 50.25
N ASN A 35 8.50 -45.10 50.38
CA ASN A 35 7.56 -45.10 49.25
C ASN A 35 6.97 -43.71 48.93
N SER A 36 7.47 -42.64 49.53
CA SER A 36 7.21 -41.25 49.12
C SER A 36 7.97 -40.99 47.84
N ALA A 37 7.56 -41.63 46.74
CA ALA A 37 8.04 -41.28 45.42
C ALA A 37 7.69 -39.84 45.16
N VAL A 38 8.67 -38.94 45.17
CA VAL A 38 8.51 -37.55 44.72
C VAL A 38 7.98 -37.63 43.29
N ASN A 39 6.75 -37.18 43.13
CA ASN A 39 6.08 -37.27 41.81
C ASN A 39 6.69 -36.20 40.89
N PHE A 40 7.82 -36.55 40.29
CA PHE A 40 8.48 -35.66 39.32
C PHE A 40 7.63 -35.58 38.03
N PRO A 41 7.35 -34.39 37.55
CA PRO A 41 6.75 -34.24 36.23
C PRO A 41 7.72 -34.85 35.19
N MET A 42 7.19 -35.75 34.39
CA MET A 42 7.97 -36.51 33.41
C MET A 42 7.37 -36.34 32.03
N ALA A 43 8.23 -36.42 31.00
CA ALA A 43 7.84 -36.53 29.60
C ALA A 43 8.33 -37.84 29.00
N ASP A 44 7.53 -38.41 28.12
CA ASP A 44 7.95 -39.60 27.35
C ASP A 44 8.71 -39.15 26.10
N VAL A 45 9.82 -39.81 25.82
CA VAL A 45 10.55 -39.64 24.55
C VAL A 45 9.78 -40.33 23.43
N LYS A 46 9.27 -39.54 22.49
CA LYS A 46 8.49 -40.05 21.38
C LYS A 46 9.13 -39.68 20.05
N ARG A 47 9.00 -40.57 19.05
CA ARG A 47 9.22 -40.19 17.68
C ARG A 47 7.99 -39.47 17.17
N LYS A 48 8.17 -38.25 16.69
CA LYS A 48 7.12 -37.48 16.03
C LYS A 48 7.69 -36.53 15.00
N GLU A 49 6.82 -35.96 14.22
CA GLU A 49 7.19 -34.86 13.34
C GLU A 49 7.68 -33.67 14.16
N PHE A 50 8.86 -33.18 13.84
CA PHE A 50 9.41 -31.93 14.35
C PHE A 50 9.31 -30.89 13.26
N VAL A 51 8.70 -29.74 13.57
CA VAL A 51 8.59 -28.62 12.68
C VAL A 51 9.38 -27.45 13.28
N ASP A 52 10.36 -26.99 12.51
CA ASP A 52 11.12 -25.80 12.89
C ASP A 52 10.38 -24.55 12.43
N TYR A 53 10.12 -23.66 13.37
CA TYR A 53 9.38 -22.43 13.11
C TYR A 53 10.25 -21.21 13.28
N LEU A 54 10.26 -20.37 12.27
CA LEU A 54 10.78 -19.02 12.36
C LEU A 54 9.63 -18.09 12.79
N GLU A 55 9.81 -17.41 13.91
CA GLU A 55 8.82 -16.44 14.43
C GLU A 55 9.27 -15.01 14.09
N ILE A 56 8.44 -14.30 13.35
CA ILE A 56 8.69 -12.92 12.91
C ILE A 56 7.49 -12.03 13.19
N LYS A 57 7.74 -10.74 13.35
CA LYS A 57 6.68 -9.73 13.49
C LYS A 57 6.31 -9.16 12.14
N GLY A 58 5.04 -8.96 11.93
CA GLY A 58 4.47 -8.38 10.72
C GLY A 58 3.31 -7.46 11.01
N GLU A 59 2.78 -6.88 9.97
CA GLU A 59 1.65 -5.96 9.98
C GLU A 59 0.68 -6.32 8.87
N VAL A 60 -0.61 -6.23 9.16
CA VAL A 60 -1.68 -6.39 8.16
C VAL A 60 -1.62 -5.20 7.20
N LYS A 61 -1.45 -5.46 5.91
CA LYS A 61 -1.51 -4.43 4.86
C LYS A 61 -2.53 -4.79 3.80
N ALA A 62 -3.15 -3.78 3.22
CA ALA A 62 -3.95 -3.99 2.01
C ALA A 62 -3.02 -4.34 0.84
N ILE A 63 -3.45 -5.27 -0.03
CA ILE A 63 -2.73 -5.60 -1.26
C ILE A 63 -2.77 -4.42 -2.23
N ARG A 64 -3.87 -3.67 -2.22
CA ARG A 64 -4.08 -2.45 -3.01
C ARG A 64 -4.53 -1.32 -2.10
N SER A 65 -4.01 -0.13 -2.35
CA SER A 65 -4.47 1.09 -1.71
C SER A 65 -4.55 2.20 -2.76
N ALA A 66 -5.48 3.12 -2.60
CA ALA A 66 -5.58 4.31 -3.41
C ALA A 66 -5.03 5.49 -2.63
N VAL A 67 -3.98 6.11 -3.16
CA VAL A 67 -3.42 7.34 -2.59
C VAL A 67 -4.21 8.54 -3.13
N ILE A 68 -4.73 9.34 -2.23
CA ILE A 68 -5.45 10.59 -2.51
C ILE A 68 -4.45 11.73 -2.34
N ALA A 69 -4.03 12.28 -3.48
CA ALA A 69 -3.00 13.32 -3.52
C ALA A 69 -3.57 14.64 -4.06
N ALA A 70 -2.97 15.75 -3.63
CA ALA A 70 -3.28 17.07 -4.16
C ALA A 70 -2.99 17.13 -5.68
N PRO A 71 -3.88 17.72 -6.49
CA PRO A 71 -3.72 17.75 -7.94
C PRO A 71 -2.49 18.54 -8.37
N TYR A 72 -1.86 18.09 -9.45
CA TYR A 72 -0.80 18.83 -10.13
C TYR A 72 -1.42 19.95 -10.96
N GLY A 73 -0.79 21.10 -11.03
CA GLY A 73 -1.21 22.19 -11.95
C GLY A 73 -2.07 23.29 -11.34
N ALA A 74 -2.48 23.16 -10.08
CA ALA A 74 -3.24 24.20 -9.38
C ALA A 74 -2.40 25.01 -8.36
N GLY A 75 -1.09 24.81 -8.31
CA GLY A 75 -0.19 25.42 -7.35
C GLY A 75 -0.39 24.89 -5.92
N ASP A 76 0.07 25.66 -4.93
CA ASP A 76 -0.16 25.34 -3.51
C ASP A 76 -1.64 25.57 -3.18
N LEU A 77 -2.29 24.51 -2.71
CA LEU A 77 -3.73 24.50 -2.44
C LEU A 77 -3.99 24.51 -0.93
N GLN A 78 -4.91 25.35 -0.49
CA GLN A 78 -5.42 25.32 0.88
C GLN A 78 -6.60 24.35 0.96
N ILE A 79 -6.56 23.46 1.95
CA ILE A 79 -7.64 22.52 2.25
C ILE A 79 -8.77 23.29 2.96
N LEU A 80 -9.95 23.34 2.35
CA LEU A 80 -11.16 23.92 2.97
C LEU A 80 -11.90 22.90 3.81
N ARG A 81 -12.08 21.69 3.26
CA ARG A 81 -12.80 20.61 3.92
C ARG A 81 -12.07 19.31 3.71
N LEU A 82 -12.03 18.51 4.76
CA LEU A 82 -11.38 17.21 4.79
C LEU A 82 -12.26 16.24 5.58
N VAL A 83 -12.39 15.02 5.11
CA VAL A 83 -13.05 13.94 5.85
C VAL A 83 -12.22 13.55 7.07
N ASP A 84 -12.88 13.15 8.16
CA ASP A 84 -12.18 12.73 9.37
C ASP A 84 -11.42 11.42 9.17
N ASN A 85 -10.32 11.29 9.90
CA ASN A 85 -9.52 10.06 9.90
C ASN A 85 -10.35 8.86 10.39
N ALA A 86 -10.07 7.68 9.86
CA ALA A 86 -10.78 6.44 10.14
C ALA A 86 -12.28 6.41 9.75
N THR A 87 -12.75 7.37 8.94
CA THR A 87 -14.11 7.36 8.41
C THR A 87 -14.27 6.30 7.32
N LYS A 88 -15.36 5.53 7.37
CA LYS A 88 -15.73 4.59 6.31
C LYS A 88 -16.37 5.36 5.17
N VAL A 89 -15.87 5.18 3.96
CA VAL A 89 -16.36 5.84 2.75
C VAL A 89 -16.64 4.82 1.66
N LYS A 90 -17.58 5.16 0.78
CA LYS A 90 -17.89 4.41 -0.45
C LYS A 90 -17.29 5.11 -1.65
N LYS A 91 -17.11 4.37 -2.73
CA LYS A 91 -16.68 4.92 -4.01
C LYS A 91 -17.58 6.09 -4.43
N GLY A 92 -16.95 7.24 -4.71
CA GLY A 92 -17.63 8.49 -5.07
C GLY A 92 -17.91 9.44 -3.91
N ASP A 93 -17.76 8.99 -2.66
CA ASP A 93 -17.94 9.87 -1.50
C ASP A 93 -16.90 10.98 -1.48
N PHE A 94 -17.27 12.09 -0.87
CA PHE A 94 -16.42 13.26 -0.68
C PHE A 94 -15.23 12.94 0.24
N LEU A 95 -14.04 13.41 -0.11
CA LEU A 95 -12.83 13.27 0.71
C LEU A 95 -12.18 14.61 1.04
N VAL A 96 -11.83 15.40 0.03
CA VAL A 96 -11.07 16.65 0.18
C VAL A 96 -11.65 17.70 -0.76
N GLU A 97 -11.78 18.93 -0.25
CA GLU A 97 -12.11 20.11 -1.04
C GLU A 97 -11.05 21.17 -0.79
N PHE A 98 -10.48 21.66 -1.88
CA PHE A 98 -9.52 22.75 -1.84
C PHE A 98 -10.17 24.10 -2.13
N ASP A 99 -9.50 25.18 -1.76
CA ASP A 99 -9.91 26.53 -2.13
C ASP A 99 -9.83 26.71 -3.65
N ALA A 100 -10.99 26.95 -4.24
CA ALA A 100 -11.15 27.13 -5.67
C ALA A 100 -11.20 28.61 -6.10
N THR A 101 -11.01 29.56 -5.19
CA THR A 101 -11.23 31.00 -5.44
C THR A 101 -10.36 31.49 -6.61
N THR A 102 -9.08 31.21 -6.57
CA THR A 102 -8.14 31.66 -7.62
C THR A 102 -8.40 30.99 -8.96
N VAL A 103 -8.71 29.69 -8.97
CA VAL A 103 -9.02 28.94 -10.20
C VAL A 103 -10.34 29.43 -10.81
N LYS A 104 -11.36 29.71 -10.00
CA LYS A 104 -12.63 30.28 -10.47
C LYS A 104 -12.46 31.67 -11.07
N GLN A 105 -11.63 32.53 -10.45
CA GLN A 105 -11.34 33.86 -10.99
C GLN A 105 -10.65 33.76 -12.36
N LYS A 106 -9.62 32.89 -12.45
CA LYS A 106 -8.91 32.67 -13.70
C LYS A 106 -9.82 32.09 -14.79
N LEU A 107 -10.65 31.11 -14.46
CA LEU A 107 -11.64 30.56 -15.38
C LEU A 107 -12.59 31.63 -15.93
N ALA A 108 -13.08 32.56 -15.07
CA ALA A 108 -13.93 33.64 -15.48
C ALA A 108 -13.23 34.65 -16.40
N GLU A 109 -11.95 34.93 -16.15
CA GLU A 109 -11.10 35.77 -17.00
C GLU A 109 -10.91 35.11 -18.38
N ASP A 110 -10.54 33.84 -18.43
CA ASP A 110 -10.32 33.12 -19.69
C ASP A 110 -11.60 32.90 -20.48
N GLN A 111 -12.76 32.70 -19.81
CA GLN A 111 -14.07 32.71 -20.46
C GLN A 111 -14.40 34.08 -21.09
N SER A 112 -13.97 35.16 -20.45
CA SER A 112 -14.15 36.52 -21.01
C SER A 112 -13.26 36.75 -22.22
N ALA A 113 -12.01 36.16 -22.20
CA ALA A 113 -11.11 36.22 -23.36
C ALA A 113 -11.66 35.44 -24.56
N VAL A 114 -12.32 34.29 -24.35
CA VAL A 114 -13.02 33.55 -25.43
C VAL A 114 -14.12 34.39 -26.05
N LYS A 115 -14.96 35.00 -25.23
CA LYS A 115 -16.05 35.89 -25.72
C LYS A 115 -15.52 37.10 -26.50
N SER A 116 -14.40 37.67 -26.06
CA SER A 116 -13.72 38.76 -26.79
C SER A 116 -13.21 38.30 -28.15
N ALA A 117 -12.55 37.11 -28.19
CA ALA A 117 -12.06 36.53 -29.45
C ALA A 117 -13.22 36.18 -30.41
N GLU A 118 -14.35 35.69 -29.90
CA GLU A 118 -15.56 35.46 -30.70
C GLU A 118 -16.09 36.78 -31.31
N ALA A 119 -16.12 37.85 -30.53
CA ALA A 119 -16.55 39.16 -31.02
C ALA A 119 -15.59 39.71 -32.12
N GLU A 120 -14.24 39.51 -31.95
CA GLU A 120 -13.26 39.84 -32.95
C GLU A 120 -13.47 39.07 -34.27
N ILE A 121 -13.80 37.76 -34.20
CA ILE A 121 -14.14 36.94 -35.36
C ILE A 121 -15.38 37.50 -36.08
N GLN A 122 -16.43 37.85 -35.35
CA GLN A 122 -17.65 38.44 -35.97
C GLN A 122 -17.37 39.76 -36.60
N GLN A 123 -16.59 40.65 -35.98
CA GLN A 123 -16.16 41.92 -36.54
C GLN A 123 -15.34 41.74 -37.81
N SER A 124 -14.34 40.83 -37.80
CA SER A 124 -13.52 40.52 -39.00
C SER A 124 -14.38 39.96 -40.13
N ARG A 125 -15.33 39.06 -39.85
CA ARG A 125 -16.28 38.56 -40.87
C ARG A 125 -17.15 39.66 -41.47
N ALA A 126 -17.66 40.54 -40.65
CA ALA A 126 -18.47 41.67 -41.16
C ALA A 126 -17.65 42.63 -42.01
N ALA A 127 -16.43 42.97 -41.60
CA ALA A 127 -15.51 43.80 -42.35
C ALA A 127 -15.13 43.18 -43.70
N ALA A 128 -14.78 41.87 -43.67
CA ALA A 128 -14.43 41.11 -44.89
C ALA A 128 -15.60 41.10 -45.90
N ARG A 129 -16.84 40.90 -45.42
CA ARG A 129 -18.03 40.90 -46.27
C ARG A 129 -18.27 42.26 -46.94
N LEU A 130 -18.22 43.36 -46.16
CA LEU A 130 -18.36 44.71 -46.72
C LEU A 130 -17.27 45.02 -47.77
N LYS A 131 -16.05 44.63 -47.49
CA LYS A 131 -14.92 44.80 -48.43
C LYS A 131 -15.11 44.01 -49.71
N GLU A 132 -15.57 42.76 -49.59
CA GLU A 132 -15.85 41.87 -50.72
C GLU A 132 -17.00 42.46 -51.60
N GLU A 133 -18.10 42.94 -50.98
CA GLU A 133 -19.20 43.56 -51.70
C GLU A 133 -18.76 44.81 -52.50
N GLN A 134 -17.85 45.63 -51.93
CA GLN A 134 -17.27 46.77 -52.60
C GLN A 134 -16.37 46.37 -53.78
N ASP A 135 -15.44 45.40 -53.52
CA ASP A 135 -14.52 44.95 -54.57
C ASP A 135 -15.22 44.24 -55.73
N VAL A 136 -16.32 43.50 -55.44
CA VAL A 136 -17.19 42.94 -56.52
C VAL A 136 -17.88 44.02 -57.31
N THR A 137 -18.35 45.10 -56.65
CA THR A 137 -18.96 46.25 -57.36
C THR A 137 -17.94 46.95 -58.24
N ASP A 138 -16.73 47.18 -57.74
CA ASP A 138 -15.64 47.79 -58.49
C ASP A 138 -15.25 46.93 -59.73
N GLU A 139 -15.17 45.58 -59.57
CA GLU A 139 -14.90 44.61 -60.63
C GLU A 139 -16.01 44.65 -61.72
N MET A 140 -17.30 44.66 -61.30
CA MET A 140 -18.42 44.72 -62.21
C MET A 140 -18.41 46.03 -63.00
N THR A 141 -18.07 47.16 -62.37
CA THR A 141 -17.93 48.45 -63.02
C THR A 141 -16.81 48.45 -64.06
N ALA A 142 -15.64 47.91 -63.69
CA ALA A 142 -14.52 47.77 -64.57
C ALA A 142 -14.80 46.87 -65.81
N LYS A 143 -15.54 45.74 -65.56
CA LYS A 143 -16.05 44.88 -66.65
C LYS A 143 -16.97 45.60 -67.58
N TYR A 144 -17.93 46.39 -67.08
CA TYR A 144 -18.85 47.18 -67.85
C TYR A 144 -18.09 48.20 -68.68
N ASP A 145 -17.14 48.94 -68.07
CA ASP A 145 -16.33 49.96 -68.81
C ASP A 145 -15.47 49.31 -69.86
N THR A 146 -14.91 48.13 -69.66
CA THR A 146 -14.16 47.38 -70.64
C THR A 146 -15.01 46.97 -71.86
N GLU A 147 -16.21 46.45 -71.60
CA GLU A 147 -17.13 46.04 -72.64
C GLU A 147 -17.60 47.24 -73.49
N LYS A 148 -17.90 48.38 -72.79
CA LYS A 148 -18.20 49.62 -73.44
C LYS A 148 -17.05 50.14 -74.34
N ALA A 149 -15.81 50.15 -73.84
CA ALA A 149 -14.63 50.52 -74.57
C ALA A 149 -14.36 49.58 -75.76
N ARG A 150 -14.65 48.26 -75.61
CA ARG A 150 -14.54 47.24 -76.68
C ARG A 150 -15.56 47.51 -77.77
N MET A 151 -16.81 47.85 -77.42
CA MET A 151 -17.82 48.24 -78.42
C MET A 151 -17.44 49.51 -79.15
N ASP A 152 -16.87 50.50 -78.47
CA ASP A 152 -16.40 51.74 -79.14
C ASP A 152 -15.20 51.50 -80.02
N ALA A 153 -14.23 50.66 -79.65
CA ALA A 153 -13.09 50.26 -80.47
C ALA A 153 -13.50 49.45 -81.72
N SER A 154 -14.59 48.65 -81.63
CA SER A 154 -15.12 47.90 -82.77
C SER A 154 -15.68 48.76 -83.89
N LYS A 155 -16.01 50.04 -83.64
CA LYS A 155 -16.45 51.04 -84.67
C LYS A 155 -15.30 51.68 -85.40
N GLN A 156 -14.07 51.24 -85.23
CA GLN A 156 -12.82 51.82 -85.80
C GLN A 156 -12.87 52.03 -87.27
N GLU A 157 -13.53 51.19 -88.07
CA GLU A 157 -13.64 51.29 -89.51
C GLU A 157 -14.41 52.51 -89.98
N ILE A 158 -15.17 53.15 -89.11
CA ILE A 158 -16.05 54.33 -89.42
C ILE A 158 -15.45 55.62 -88.85
N LEU A 159 -14.42 55.53 -87.98
CA LEU A 159 -13.78 56.65 -87.32
C LEU A 159 -12.53 57.15 -88.04
N SER A 160 -12.10 58.40 -87.75
CA SER A 160 -10.77 58.89 -88.26
C SER A 160 -9.63 58.04 -87.63
N ALA A 161 -8.46 58.01 -88.34
CA ALA A 161 -7.29 57.22 -87.88
C ALA A 161 -6.86 57.58 -86.40
N ILE A 162 -6.95 58.88 -86.07
CA ILE A 162 -6.60 59.38 -84.72
C ILE A 162 -7.62 58.90 -83.63
N GLU A 163 -8.90 59.01 -83.97
CA GLU A 163 -9.98 58.56 -83.03
C GLU A 163 -9.97 57.02 -82.83
N GLY A 164 -9.66 56.29 -83.89
CA GLY A 164 -9.51 54.83 -83.77
C GLY A 164 -8.35 54.40 -82.88
N GLU A 165 -7.18 55.06 -82.98
CA GLU A 165 -6.07 54.79 -82.06
C GLU A 165 -6.38 55.22 -80.61
N GLN A 166 -7.09 56.32 -80.41
CA GLN A 166 -7.57 56.72 -79.11
C GLN A 166 -8.57 55.71 -78.49
N ALA A 167 -9.45 55.13 -79.30
CA ALA A 167 -10.38 54.08 -78.81
C ALA A 167 -9.65 52.80 -78.44
N LYS A 168 -8.59 52.40 -79.15
CA LYS A 168 -7.74 51.26 -78.77
C LYS A 168 -7.00 51.48 -77.44
N LEU A 169 -6.44 52.68 -77.25
CA LEU A 169 -5.74 53.02 -76.03
C LEU A 169 -6.74 53.00 -74.87
N LYS A 170 -7.95 53.53 -75.00
CA LYS A 170 -9.01 53.46 -74.01
C LYS A 170 -9.42 52.02 -73.66
N LEU A 171 -9.48 51.15 -74.68
CA LEU A 171 -9.76 49.72 -74.42
C LEU A 171 -8.60 49.08 -73.66
N ALA A 172 -7.34 49.34 -74.05
CA ALA A 172 -6.18 48.79 -73.33
C ALA A 172 -6.14 49.27 -71.88
N ASP A 173 -6.44 50.55 -71.63
CA ASP A 173 -6.55 51.08 -70.21
C ASP A 173 -7.67 50.42 -69.43
N ALA A 174 -8.86 50.25 -70.07
CA ALA A 174 -9.98 49.54 -69.37
C ALA A 174 -9.69 48.08 -69.13
N GLU A 175 -9.06 47.36 -70.06
CA GLU A 175 -8.64 45.96 -69.83
C GLU A 175 -7.57 45.84 -68.75
N GLN A 176 -6.65 46.79 -68.65
CA GLN A 176 -5.64 46.84 -67.61
C GLN A 176 -6.36 47.07 -66.22
N LYS A 177 -7.26 48.05 -66.19
CA LYS A 177 -8.04 48.33 -64.93
C LYS A 177 -8.90 47.15 -64.46
N GLN A 178 -9.52 46.43 -65.42
CA GLN A 178 -10.27 45.22 -65.13
C GLN A 178 -9.36 44.15 -64.44
N LYS A 179 -8.14 43.88 -65.05
CA LYS A 179 -7.18 42.95 -64.44
C LYS A 179 -6.73 43.38 -63.07
N GLU A 180 -6.53 44.67 -62.85
CA GLU A 180 -6.15 45.21 -61.54
C GLU A 180 -7.23 45.00 -60.51
N THR A 181 -8.54 45.28 -60.84
CA THR A 181 -9.64 45.03 -59.92
C THR A 181 -9.88 43.56 -59.66
N GLU A 182 -9.75 42.66 -60.65
CA GLU A 182 -9.80 41.21 -60.46
C GLU A 182 -8.67 40.71 -59.53
N ALA A 183 -7.45 41.20 -59.73
CA ALA A 183 -6.29 40.86 -58.92
C ALA A 183 -6.48 41.36 -57.47
N LYS A 184 -7.01 42.57 -57.28
CA LYS A 184 -7.34 43.17 -55.99
C LYS A 184 -8.37 42.33 -55.24
N LEU A 185 -9.52 42.01 -55.87
CA LEU A 185 -10.56 41.18 -55.30
C LEU A 185 -9.98 39.82 -54.79
N LYS A 186 -9.15 39.17 -55.62
CA LYS A 186 -8.50 37.93 -55.26
C LYS A 186 -7.55 38.09 -54.07
N ALA A 187 -6.75 39.16 -54.05
CA ALA A 187 -5.81 39.45 -52.96
C ALA A 187 -6.56 39.76 -51.63
N ASP A 188 -7.62 40.59 -51.70
CA ASP A 188 -8.41 40.97 -50.52
C ASP A 188 -9.19 39.79 -49.96
N ARG A 189 -9.71 38.88 -50.80
CA ARG A 189 -10.28 37.59 -50.33
C ARG A 189 -9.23 36.70 -49.64
N ALA A 190 -8.04 36.59 -50.18
CA ALA A 190 -6.97 35.82 -49.56
C ALA A 190 -6.53 36.41 -48.22
N ALA A 191 -6.45 37.74 -48.13
CA ALA A 191 -6.15 38.47 -46.90
C ALA A 191 -7.22 38.23 -45.83
N ALA A 192 -8.51 38.31 -46.21
CA ALA A 192 -9.63 38.06 -45.29
C ALA A 192 -9.65 36.64 -44.75
N VAL A 193 -9.36 35.62 -45.58
CA VAL A 193 -9.24 34.23 -45.14
C VAL A 193 -8.08 34.07 -44.14
N SER A 194 -6.93 34.68 -44.40
CA SER A 194 -5.78 34.65 -43.53
C SER A 194 -6.02 35.33 -42.16
N ASP A 195 -6.66 36.51 -42.19
CA ASP A 195 -7.03 37.23 -40.96
C ASP A 195 -8.03 36.42 -40.13
N LEU A 196 -9.06 35.87 -40.76
CA LEU A 196 -10.05 34.99 -40.08
C LEU A 196 -9.38 33.73 -39.49
N ALA A 197 -8.41 33.13 -40.18
CA ALA A 197 -7.68 31.99 -39.67
C ALA A 197 -6.85 32.36 -38.43
N SER A 198 -6.18 33.53 -38.46
CA SER A 198 -5.45 34.04 -37.28
C SER A 198 -6.37 34.32 -36.08
N LYS A 199 -7.53 34.94 -36.30
CA LYS A 199 -8.54 35.19 -35.24
C LYS A 199 -9.11 33.90 -34.68
N LYS A 200 -9.40 32.90 -35.52
CA LYS A 200 -9.78 31.55 -35.08
C LYS A 200 -8.73 30.89 -34.22
N GLN A 201 -7.46 30.96 -34.61
CA GLN A 201 -6.37 30.38 -33.83
C GLN A 201 -6.29 31.00 -32.44
N LYS A 202 -6.47 32.33 -32.33
CA LYS A 202 -6.53 32.99 -31.00
C LYS A 202 -7.72 32.51 -30.14
N HIS A 203 -8.89 32.39 -30.78
CA HIS A 203 -10.09 31.86 -30.12
C HIS A 203 -9.86 30.43 -29.59
N ASP A 204 -9.29 29.55 -30.45
CA ASP A 204 -9.06 28.15 -30.10
C ASP A 204 -8.03 28.01 -28.97
N GLN A 205 -7.01 28.89 -28.93
CA GLN A 205 -6.07 28.97 -27.82
C GLN A 205 -6.75 29.39 -26.51
N ALA A 206 -7.62 30.41 -26.55
CA ALA A 206 -8.36 30.84 -25.36
C ALA A 206 -9.36 29.77 -24.90
N ALA A 207 -10.05 29.10 -25.81
CA ALA A 207 -10.97 28.00 -25.51
C ALA A 207 -10.25 26.81 -24.87
N PHE A 208 -9.06 26.47 -25.35
CA PHE A 208 -8.24 25.44 -24.75
C PHE A 208 -7.82 25.78 -23.31
N GLN A 209 -7.49 27.06 -23.05
CA GLN A 209 -7.16 27.50 -21.69
C GLN A 209 -8.36 27.38 -20.74
N VAL A 210 -9.56 27.74 -21.19
CA VAL A 210 -10.81 27.52 -20.43
C VAL A 210 -11.00 26.03 -20.10
N GLU A 211 -10.74 25.14 -21.04
CA GLU A 211 -10.83 23.68 -20.80
C GLU A 211 -9.83 23.21 -19.75
N LEU A 212 -8.59 23.72 -19.78
CA LEU A 212 -7.58 23.42 -18.75
C LEU A 212 -8.01 23.90 -17.37
N ASP A 213 -8.50 25.14 -17.28
CA ASP A 213 -8.94 25.71 -16.00
C ASP A 213 -10.19 25.01 -15.46
N GLN A 214 -11.11 24.57 -16.32
CA GLN A 214 -12.26 23.77 -15.91
C GLN A 214 -11.81 22.41 -15.35
N ARG A 215 -10.88 21.72 -16.00
CA ARG A 215 -10.31 20.47 -15.48
C ARG A 215 -9.58 20.68 -14.15
N ALA A 216 -8.85 21.80 -14.03
CA ALA A 216 -8.21 22.16 -12.77
C ALA A 216 -9.26 22.36 -11.68
N LEU A 217 -10.36 23.09 -11.95
CA LEU A 217 -11.46 23.29 -11.01
C LEU A 217 -12.11 21.98 -10.58
N ASP A 218 -12.39 21.08 -11.52
CA ASP A 218 -13.00 19.77 -11.24
C ASP A 218 -12.09 18.90 -10.37
N SER A 219 -10.75 19.04 -10.52
CA SER A 219 -9.77 18.32 -9.74
C SER A 219 -9.60 18.81 -8.30
N LEU A 220 -10.13 19.99 -7.95
CA LEU A 220 -10.07 20.53 -6.57
C LEU A 220 -11.01 19.85 -5.59
N THR A 221 -11.91 19.00 -6.05
CA THR A 221 -12.75 18.17 -5.20
C THR A 221 -12.39 16.71 -5.40
N LEU A 222 -11.68 16.14 -4.42
CA LEU A 222 -11.27 14.75 -4.48
C LEU A 222 -12.34 13.85 -3.88
N ARG A 223 -12.63 12.76 -4.57
CA ARG A 223 -13.61 11.75 -4.17
C ARG A 223 -12.97 10.38 -4.05
N ALA A 224 -13.56 9.50 -3.24
CA ALA A 224 -13.08 8.14 -3.02
C ALA A 224 -13.14 7.31 -4.32
N PRO A 225 -12.02 6.76 -4.79
CA PRO A 225 -12.01 5.91 -6.00
C PRO A 225 -12.50 4.49 -5.72
N LEU A 226 -12.50 4.06 -4.45
CA LEU A 226 -12.94 2.74 -3.99
C LEU A 226 -13.56 2.84 -2.59
N ASP A 227 -14.23 1.76 -2.17
CA ASP A 227 -14.75 1.63 -0.81
C ASP A 227 -13.59 1.35 0.16
N GLY A 228 -13.57 2.02 1.31
CA GLY A 228 -12.48 1.80 2.27
C GLY A 228 -12.63 2.64 3.53
N VAL A 229 -11.58 2.63 4.33
CA VAL A 229 -11.44 3.47 5.53
C VAL A 229 -10.35 4.49 5.27
N VAL A 230 -10.66 5.75 5.48
CA VAL A 230 -9.71 6.84 5.22
C VAL A 230 -8.58 6.82 6.24
N ALA A 231 -7.35 6.75 5.78
CA ALA A 231 -6.15 6.95 6.59
C ALA A 231 -5.47 8.26 6.18
N LEU A 232 -5.59 9.31 7.00
CA LEU A 232 -4.95 10.59 6.72
C LEU A 232 -3.42 10.45 6.83
N GLN A 233 -2.71 11.03 5.88
CA GLN A 233 -1.26 11.03 5.85
C GLN A 233 -0.69 12.17 6.70
N ASN A 234 0.52 11.93 7.22
CA ASN A 234 1.26 12.95 7.95
C ASN A 234 2.03 13.85 6.99
N HIS A 235 2.08 15.14 7.31
CA HIS A 235 2.93 16.09 6.62
C HIS A 235 3.86 16.81 7.60
N TRP A 236 5.01 17.22 7.07
CA TRP A 236 5.99 17.98 7.85
C TRP A 236 5.56 19.43 7.96
N GLN A 237 5.54 19.95 9.18
CA GLN A 237 5.40 21.38 9.42
C GLN A 237 6.76 21.98 9.80
N PRO A 238 7.11 23.20 9.34
CA PRO A 238 8.43 23.79 9.58
C PRO A 238 8.83 23.96 11.05
N GLN A 239 7.89 23.90 11.97
CA GLN A 239 8.09 24.20 13.39
C GLN A 239 7.59 23.09 14.34
N GLY A 240 7.38 21.85 13.87
CA GLY A 240 6.80 20.82 14.72
C GLY A 240 7.06 19.39 14.30
N SER A 241 6.46 18.48 15.07
CA SER A 241 6.40 17.06 14.72
C SER A 241 5.47 16.85 13.52
N PRO A 242 5.65 15.77 12.76
CA PRO A 242 4.71 15.41 11.69
C PRO A 242 3.29 15.32 12.22
N THR A 243 2.36 16.03 11.58
CA THR A 243 0.93 16.02 11.93
C THR A 243 0.10 15.61 10.73
N THR A 244 -1.05 14.99 10.97
CA THR A 244 -2.02 14.68 9.91
C THR A 244 -2.59 15.96 9.32
N PHE A 245 -2.89 15.93 8.02
CA PHE A 245 -3.56 17.06 7.35
C PHE A 245 -4.88 17.43 8.04
N LYS A 246 -5.16 18.74 8.06
CA LYS A 246 -6.38 19.34 8.64
C LYS A 246 -6.94 20.42 7.72
N PRO A 247 -8.22 20.78 7.84
CA PRO A 247 -8.75 21.98 7.22
C PRO A 247 -7.93 23.22 7.59
N GLY A 248 -7.58 24.04 6.60
CA GLY A 248 -6.71 25.21 6.73
C GLY A 248 -5.25 24.95 6.34
N ASP A 249 -4.80 23.70 6.31
CA ASP A 249 -3.43 23.37 5.89
C ASP A 249 -3.21 23.58 4.39
N ARG A 250 -1.97 23.82 4.00
CA ARG A 250 -1.56 23.90 2.59
C ARG A 250 -0.97 22.59 2.13
N ALA A 251 -1.43 22.15 0.97
CA ALA A 251 -0.90 20.98 0.29
C ALA A 251 -0.18 21.41 -0.99
N TRP A 252 1.07 20.99 -1.15
CA TRP A 252 1.81 21.18 -2.41
C TRP A 252 1.33 20.18 -3.46
N PRO A 253 1.52 20.46 -4.76
CA PRO A 253 1.13 19.56 -5.84
C PRO A 253 1.70 18.15 -5.65
N GLY A 254 0.85 17.14 -5.71
CA GLY A 254 1.22 15.73 -5.50
C GLY A 254 1.39 15.31 -4.05
N ALA A 255 1.16 16.18 -3.06
CA ALA A 255 1.19 15.78 -1.66
C ALA A 255 0.13 14.71 -1.37
N ALA A 256 0.53 13.57 -0.81
CA ALA A 256 -0.39 12.53 -0.37
C ALA A 256 -1.12 13.01 0.89
N ILE A 257 -2.44 13.20 0.79
CA ILE A 257 -3.28 13.70 1.88
C ILE A 257 -3.91 12.57 2.66
N ALA A 258 -4.39 11.56 1.94
CA ALA A 258 -5.03 10.40 2.52
C ALA A 258 -4.70 9.14 1.70
N GLU A 259 -4.84 8.00 2.33
CA GLU A 259 -4.76 6.70 1.70
C GLU A 259 -6.06 5.93 2.01
N LEU A 260 -6.59 5.25 1.00
CA LEU A 260 -7.72 4.34 1.13
C LEU A 260 -7.23 2.92 0.86
N PRO A 261 -6.91 2.14 1.90
CA PRO A 261 -6.60 0.73 1.75
C PRO A 261 -7.85 -0.06 1.36
N ASP A 262 -7.71 -0.93 0.38
CA ASP A 262 -8.74 -1.89 -0.03
C ASP A 262 -8.82 -3.03 0.99
N GLY A 263 -9.86 -3.00 1.84
CA GLY A 263 -10.07 -4.04 2.87
C GLY A 263 -10.50 -5.40 2.33
N SER A 264 -10.77 -5.55 1.03
CA SER A 264 -11.21 -6.80 0.43
C SER A 264 -10.08 -7.81 0.22
N ALA A 265 -8.84 -7.35 0.12
CA ALA A 265 -7.67 -8.16 -0.13
C ALA A 265 -6.51 -7.71 0.77
N LEU A 266 -6.23 -8.51 1.79
CA LEU A 266 -5.24 -8.23 2.81
C LEU A 266 -4.06 -9.22 2.72
N LYS A 267 -2.87 -8.75 3.09
CA LYS A 267 -1.65 -9.54 3.25
C LYS A 267 -0.99 -9.19 4.57
N ILE A 268 -0.14 -10.08 5.05
CA ILE A 268 0.77 -9.74 6.14
C ILE A 268 2.10 -9.33 5.53
N SER A 269 2.56 -8.13 5.84
CA SER A 269 3.90 -7.67 5.49
C SER A 269 4.78 -7.78 6.72
N ALA A 270 5.81 -8.62 6.64
CA ALA A 270 6.74 -8.89 7.73
C ALA A 270 8.18 -8.54 7.30
N ARG A 271 9.07 -8.45 8.27
CA ARG A 271 10.50 -8.21 8.03
C ARG A 271 11.30 -9.32 8.66
N VAL A 272 12.27 -9.83 7.92
CA VAL A 272 13.16 -10.90 8.33
C VAL A 272 14.60 -10.43 8.27
N GLU A 273 15.37 -10.72 9.31
CA GLU A 273 16.79 -10.38 9.35
C GLU A 273 17.60 -11.16 8.31
N GLU A 274 18.72 -10.59 7.88
CA GLU A 274 19.61 -11.19 6.88
C GLU A 274 20.07 -12.61 7.29
N ALA A 275 20.33 -12.84 8.58
CA ALA A 275 20.75 -14.13 9.11
C ALA A 275 19.72 -15.27 8.91
N GLU A 276 18.43 -14.92 8.91
CA GLU A 276 17.31 -15.87 8.81
C GLU A 276 16.79 -16.02 7.38
N ARG A 277 17.14 -15.07 6.49
CA ARG A 277 16.66 -15.03 5.10
C ARG A 277 16.90 -16.34 4.33
N GLY A 278 18.05 -17.01 4.61
CA GLY A 278 18.42 -18.26 3.94
C GLY A 278 17.48 -19.44 4.21
N GLN A 279 16.69 -19.39 5.28
CA GLN A 279 15.74 -20.43 5.67
C GLN A 279 14.38 -20.28 4.98
N LEU A 280 14.09 -19.10 4.41
CA LEU A 280 12.80 -18.79 3.80
C LEU A 280 12.74 -19.16 2.32
N LYS A 281 11.63 -19.81 1.95
CA LYS A 281 11.29 -20.17 0.58
C LYS A 281 9.83 -19.78 0.28
N LEU A 282 9.55 -19.51 -0.97
CA LEU A 282 8.18 -19.26 -1.43
C LEU A 282 7.29 -20.49 -1.20
N GLY A 283 6.05 -20.26 -0.83
CA GLY A 283 5.05 -21.31 -0.60
C GLY A 283 5.15 -22.01 0.75
N GLN A 284 6.09 -21.63 1.64
CA GLN A 284 6.12 -22.18 2.99
C GLN A 284 4.86 -21.82 3.76
N THR A 285 4.32 -22.79 4.49
CA THR A 285 3.12 -22.57 5.32
C THR A 285 3.46 -21.74 6.56
N ALA A 286 2.57 -20.84 6.90
CA ALA A 286 2.69 -19.97 8.05
C ALA A 286 1.40 -19.96 8.87
N SER A 287 1.54 -19.80 10.17
CA SER A 287 0.44 -19.51 11.09
C SER A 287 0.60 -18.07 11.58
N VAL A 288 -0.45 -17.29 11.38
CA VAL A 288 -0.48 -15.85 11.71
C VAL A 288 -1.41 -15.65 12.89
N ARG A 289 -0.89 -15.08 13.97
CA ARG A 289 -1.66 -14.65 15.13
C ARG A 289 -1.63 -13.13 15.20
N LEU A 290 -2.81 -12.53 15.23
CA LEU A 290 -2.96 -11.08 15.32
C LEU A 290 -2.94 -10.64 16.79
N ASP A 291 -2.26 -9.54 17.08
CA ASP A 291 -2.19 -9.01 18.44
C ASP A 291 -3.57 -8.54 18.94
N ALA A 292 -4.40 -8.03 18.02
CA ALA A 292 -5.77 -7.62 18.31
C ALA A 292 -6.78 -8.79 18.42
N LEU A 293 -6.43 -9.99 17.94
CA LEU A 293 -7.30 -11.18 17.94
C LEU A 293 -6.50 -12.43 18.38
N PRO A 294 -6.07 -12.48 19.67
CA PRO A 294 -5.17 -13.52 20.16
C PRO A 294 -5.79 -14.91 20.17
N ASP A 295 -7.12 -14.99 20.19
CA ASP A 295 -7.87 -16.25 20.27
C ASP A 295 -7.97 -17.00 18.95
N ARG A 296 -7.50 -16.41 17.86
CA ARG A 296 -7.60 -16.99 16.52
C ARG A 296 -6.28 -16.97 15.78
N ASN A 297 -5.92 -18.12 15.23
CA ASN A 297 -4.83 -18.23 14.28
C ASN A 297 -5.41 -18.23 12.85
N PHE A 298 -4.71 -17.57 11.96
CA PHE A 298 -5.00 -17.56 10.54
C PHE A 298 -3.90 -18.33 9.82
N ASP A 299 -4.30 -19.21 8.91
CA ASP A 299 -3.35 -19.90 8.07
C ASP A 299 -2.95 -19.00 6.90
N GLY A 300 -1.70 -19.10 6.52
CA GLY A 300 -1.14 -18.33 5.40
C GLY A 300 0.03 -19.04 4.77
N HIS A 301 0.58 -18.43 3.75
CA HIS A 301 1.77 -18.91 3.06
C HIS A 301 2.65 -17.75 2.60
N VAL A 302 3.92 -18.02 2.43
CA VAL A 302 4.89 -17.03 1.95
C VAL A 302 4.67 -16.81 0.45
N ASP A 303 4.17 -15.63 0.07
CA ASP A 303 3.90 -15.26 -1.32
C ASP A 303 5.11 -14.64 -2.00
N THR A 304 5.72 -13.66 -1.33
CA THR A 304 6.86 -12.95 -1.90
C THR A 304 7.93 -12.70 -0.85
N ILE A 305 9.18 -12.73 -1.29
CA ILE A 305 10.34 -12.37 -0.49
C ILE A 305 11.13 -11.36 -1.30
N SER A 306 11.37 -10.18 -0.74
CA SER A 306 12.16 -9.14 -1.40
C SER A 306 13.55 -9.67 -1.80
N PRO A 307 14.01 -9.41 -3.01
CA PRO A 307 15.38 -9.75 -3.42
C PRO A 307 16.42 -8.81 -2.81
N THR A 308 16.02 -7.64 -2.30
CA THR A 308 16.89 -6.61 -1.75
C THR A 308 16.61 -6.39 -0.27
N ALA A 309 17.67 -6.20 0.50
CA ALA A 309 17.58 -5.81 1.90
C ALA A 309 17.33 -4.31 2.03
N SER A 310 16.54 -3.92 3.02
CA SER A 310 16.37 -2.54 3.47
C SER A 310 17.06 -2.34 4.81
N LEU A 311 17.62 -1.14 5.03
CA LEU A 311 18.19 -0.74 6.31
C LEU A 311 17.09 -0.25 7.24
N ASP A 312 17.07 -0.72 8.48
CA ASP A 312 16.14 -0.25 9.50
C ASP A 312 16.82 0.70 10.48
N PHE A 313 16.81 1.98 10.15
CA PHE A 313 17.41 3.02 10.98
C PHE A 313 16.69 3.24 12.32
N GLY A 314 15.47 2.71 12.49
CA GLY A 314 14.71 2.80 13.74
C GLY A 314 15.11 1.75 14.79
N ALA A 315 15.81 0.71 14.40
CA ALA A 315 16.17 -0.42 15.28
C ALA A 315 17.47 -0.22 16.09
N GLY A 316 18.16 0.93 15.94
CA GLY A 316 19.39 1.23 16.66
C GLY A 316 20.67 0.94 15.88
N TRP A 317 21.80 0.87 16.59
CA TRP A 317 23.11 0.62 16.00
C TRP A 317 23.73 -0.67 16.53
N PRO A 318 24.33 -1.56 15.68
CA PRO A 318 24.42 -1.45 14.23
C PRO A 318 23.07 -1.59 13.52
N VAL A 319 22.89 -0.81 12.43
CA VAL A 319 21.65 -0.79 11.65
C VAL A 319 21.39 -2.17 11.04
N PRO A 320 20.31 -2.90 11.43
CA PRO A 320 20.03 -4.21 10.88
C PRO A 320 19.56 -4.12 9.42
N ARG A 321 19.88 -5.18 8.67
CA ARG A 321 19.40 -5.37 7.31
C ARG A 321 18.26 -6.35 7.31
N ASN A 322 17.11 -5.89 6.83
CA ASN A 322 15.88 -6.66 6.81
C ASN A 322 15.40 -6.88 5.39
N PHE A 323 14.90 -8.09 5.11
CA PHE A 323 14.19 -8.42 3.88
C PHE A 323 12.69 -8.36 4.13
N ALA A 324 11.96 -7.69 3.25
CA ALA A 324 10.51 -7.70 3.30
C ALA A 324 9.98 -9.06 2.82
N VAL A 325 9.02 -9.60 3.57
CA VAL A 325 8.34 -10.86 3.28
C VAL A 325 6.84 -10.61 3.35
N ASP A 326 6.15 -10.87 2.25
CA ASP A 326 4.69 -10.78 2.21
C ASP A 326 4.09 -12.18 2.26
N LEU A 327 3.09 -12.33 3.10
CA LEU A 327 2.34 -13.59 3.27
C LEU A 327 0.88 -13.39 2.88
N GLY A 328 0.38 -14.28 2.05
CA GLY A 328 -1.04 -14.40 1.74
C GLY A 328 -1.78 -15.08 2.88
N LEU A 329 -2.94 -14.56 3.23
CA LEU A 329 -3.83 -15.16 4.23
C LEU A 329 -4.81 -16.12 3.54
N THR A 330 -5.00 -17.29 4.12
CA THR A 330 -6.03 -18.25 3.70
C THR A 330 -7.30 -17.96 4.49
N GLY A 331 -8.25 -17.29 3.85
CA GLY A 331 -9.50 -16.87 4.48
C GLY A 331 -9.54 -15.38 4.82
N SER A 332 -10.74 -14.83 4.94
CA SER A 332 -11.00 -13.45 5.34
C SER A 332 -11.79 -13.41 6.65
N ASP A 333 -11.56 -12.40 7.45
CA ASP A 333 -12.37 -12.07 8.62
C ASP A 333 -12.70 -10.57 8.54
N ALA A 334 -13.97 -10.23 8.71
CA ALA A 334 -14.45 -8.84 8.65
C ALA A 334 -13.83 -7.92 9.72
N ARG A 335 -13.16 -8.49 10.72
CA ARG A 335 -12.47 -7.76 11.80
C ARG A 335 -11.03 -7.41 11.44
N LEU A 336 -10.48 -7.99 10.35
CA LEU A 336 -9.15 -7.67 9.87
C LEU A 336 -9.12 -6.25 9.33
N THR A 337 -8.26 -5.43 9.90
CA THR A 337 -8.04 -4.06 9.42
C THR A 337 -6.56 -3.83 9.15
N PRO A 338 -6.22 -3.13 8.07
CA PRO A 338 -4.85 -2.69 7.83
C PRO A 338 -4.28 -1.93 9.04
N GLY A 339 -2.98 -2.13 9.34
CA GLY A 339 -2.31 -1.55 10.48
C GLY A 339 -2.30 -2.41 11.74
N MET A 340 -3.00 -3.56 11.76
CA MET A 340 -2.93 -4.49 12.89
C MET A 340 -1.58 -5.19 12.94
N GLY A 341 -0.98 -5.27 14.14
CA GLY A 341 0.21 -6.07 14.40
C GLY A 341 -0.08 -7.56 14.34
N ALA A 342 0.88 -8.32 13.84
CA ALA A 342 0.80 -9.77 13.72
C ALA A 342 2.11 -10.45 14.10
N THR A 343 1.99 -11.60 14.77
CA THR A 343 3.09 -12.54 14.98
C THR A 343 2.92 -13.70 14.01
N VAL A 344 3.92 -13.92 13.17
CA VAL A 344 3.91 -14.93 12.11
C VAL A 344 4.89 -16.04 12.45
N ARG A 345 4.44 -17.29 12.43
CA ARG A 345 5.26 -18.49 12.59
C ARG A 345 5.32 -19.24 11.28
N ILE A 346 6.47 -19.18 10.61
CA ILE A 346 6.71 -19.82 9.31
C ILE A 346 7.37 -21.16 9.54
N ALA A 347 6.83 -22.23 8.97
CA ALA A 347 7.46 -23.56 9.00
C ALA A 347 8.64 -23.57 8.01
N VAL A 348 9.87 -23.49 8.55
CA VAL A 348 11.08 -23.40 7.72
C VAL A 348 11.68 -24.76 7.39
N ASP A 349 11.51 -25.74 8.28
CA ASP A 349 11.96 -27.12 8.04
C ASP A 349 11.06 -28.15 8.75
N ARG A 350 11.00 -29.35 8.23
CA ARG A 350 10.23 -30.47 8.79
C ARG A 350 11.05 -31.76 8.81
N VAL A 351 11.08 -32.41 9.96
CA VAL A 351 11.68 -33.73 10.12
C VAL A 351 10.59 -34.72 10.51
N SER A 352 10.22 -35.61 9.61
CA SER A 352 9.02 -36.47 9.76
C SER A 352 9.11 -37.48 10.91
N ASP A 353 10.30 -37.96 11.27
CA ASP A 353 10.52 -39.01 12.26
C ASP A 353 11.74 -38.71 13.15
N GLY A 354 11.61 -37.64 13.93
CA GLY A 354 12.62 -37.18 14.87
C GLY A 354 12.35 -37.61 16.31
N ILE A 355 13.41 -37.77 17.12
CA ILE A 355 13.26 -37.88 18.58
C ILE A 355 13.06 -36.48 19.12
N VAL A 356 11.82 -36.18 19.54
CA VAL A 356 11.43 -34.85 20.02
C VAL A 356 11.08 -34.91 21.50
N ILE A 357 11.66 -33.99 22.25
CA ILE A 357 11.43 -33.84 23.68
C ILE A 357 11.07 -32.39 24.02
N PRO A 358 10.35 -32.15 25.12
CA PRO A 358 10.16 -30.79 25.61
C PRO A 358 11.48 -30.14 26.03
N THR A 359 11.64 -28.86 25.71
CA THR A 359 12.86 -28.09 26.02
C THR A 359 13.16 -28.04 27.53
N ASN A 360 12.13 -28.07 28.38
CA ASN A 360 12.28 -28.10 29.84
C ASN A 360 12.81 -29.42 30.39
N ALA A 361 13.01 -30.46 29.55
CA ALA A 361 13.71 -31.69 29.92
C ALA A 361 15.22 -31.61 29.64
N LEU A 362 15.73 -30.51 29.08
CA LEU A 362 17.12 -30.25 28.83
C LEU A 362 17.77 -29.42 29.95
N PHE A 363 18.86 -29.88 30.48
CA PHE A 363 19.63 -29.21 31.54
C PHE A 363 21.03 -28.91 31.08
N ARG A 364 21.64 -27.87 31.58
CA ARG A 364 23.03 -27.53 31.28
C ARG A 364 23.90 -27.82 32.49
N LYS A 365 24.86 -28.74 32.38
CA LYS A 365 25.74 -29.13 33.48
C LYS A 365 27.17 -29.23 32.97
N ALA A 366 28.09 -28.61 33.65
CA ALA A 366 29.53 -28.58 33.30
C ALA A 366 29.78 -28.23 31.81
N GLY A 367 28.95 -27.29 31.23
CA GLY A 367 29.09 -26.88 29.83
C GLY A 367 28.49 -27.83 28.80
N ARG A 368 27.88 -28.94 29.22
CA ARG A 368 27.24 -29.94 28.33
C ARG A 368 25.71 -29.92 28.54
N THR A 369 24.99 -30.23 27.46
CA THR A 369 23.54 -30.42 27.55
C THR A 369 23.26 -31.88 27.93
N VAL A 370 22.42 -32.07 28.98
CA VAL A 370 22.08 -33.39 29.53
C VAL A 370 20.59 -33.50 29.73
N ALA A 371 20.07 -34.73 29.69
CA ALA A 371 18.72 -35.07 30.09
C ALA A 371 18.77 -36.14 31.22
N TYR A 372 17.82 -36.09 32.15
CA TYR A 372 17.71 -37.09 33.20
C TYR A 372 16.71 -38.16 32.79
N VAL A 373 17.23 -39.33 32.40
CA VAL A 373 16.45 -40.52 32.01
C VAL A 373 16.10 -41.33 33.23
N ARG A 374 14.84 -41.69 33.39
CA ARG A 374 14.40 -42.58 34.49
C ARG A 374 14.76 -44.04 34.20
N ARG A 375 15.64 -44.62 34.99
CA ARG A 375 15.95 -46.06 35.00
C ARG A 375 15.51 -46.68 36.32
N GLY A 376 14.34 -47.34 36.28
CA GLY A 376 13.72 -47.89 37.52
C GLY A 376 13.28 -46.78 38.47
N SER A 377 13.89 -46.74 39.67
CA SER A 377 13.60 -45.74 40.71
C SER A 377 14.55 -44.54 40.69
N LYS A 378 15.57 -44.54 39.88
CA LYS A 378 16.64 -43.51 39.81
C LYS A 378 16.59 -42.75 38.50
N PHE A 379 17.09 -41.51 38.51
CA PHE A 379 17.37 -40.73 37.32
C PHE A 379 18.84 -40.80 36.98
N GLU A 380 19.16 -41.14 35.74
CA GLU A 380 20.49 -41.21 35.21
C GLU A 380 20.75 -40.01 34.30
N GLU A 381 21.87 -39.33 34.53
CA GLU A 381 22.32 -38.22 33.70
C GLU A 381 22.82 -38.75 32.35
N THR A 382 22.16 -38.38 31.28
CA THR A 382 22.50 -38.82 29.92
C THR A 382 22.89 -37.60 29.08
N PRO A 383 24.12 -37.53 28.56
CA PRO A 383 24.51 -36.47 27.62
C PRO A 383 23.69 -36.57 26.34
N VAL A 384 23.15 -35.42 25.89
CA VAL A 384 22.34 -35.37 24.68
C VAL A 384 22.90 -34.36 23.68
N GLU A 385 22.86 -34.74 22.43
CA GLU A 385 23.21 -33.85 21.32
C GLU A 385 21.93 -33.29 20.73
N VAL A 386 21.69 -31.99 20.95
CA VAL A 386 20.51 -31.28 20.42
C VAL A 386 20.83 -30.85 19.00
N SER A 387 20.07 -31.34 18.03
CA SER A 387 20.20 -30.94 16.61
C SER A 387 19.55 -29.57 16.35
N ARG A 388 18.32 -29.37 16.84
CA ARG A 388 17.57 -28.14 16.68
C ARG A 388 16.64 -27.93 17.88
N GLN A 389 16.23 -26.69 18.05
CA GLN A 389 15.27 -26.31 19.08
C GLN A 389 14.29 -25.30 18.48
N SER A 390 12.99 -25.54 18.63
CA SER A 390 11.95 -24.67 18.12
C SER A 390 10.84 -24.54 19.16
N GLY A 391 10.66 -23.36 19.72
CA GLY A 391 9.70 -23.11 20.80
C GLY A 391 9.96 -24.00 22.01
N ASP A 392 8.93 -24.75 22.41
CA ASP A 392 8.96 -25.64 23.58
C ASP A 392 9.51 -27.06 23.30
N GLU A 393 9.98 -27.33 22.06
CA GLU A 393 10.42 -28.64 21.63
C GLU A 393 11.86 -28.61 21.13
N ALA A 394 12.58 -29.73 21.39
CA ALA A 394 13.93 -29.93 20.92
C ALA A 394 14.06 -31.28 20.18
N LEU A 395 14.69 -31.21 19.02
CA LEU A 395 15.05 -32.39 18.21
C LEU A 395 16.42 -32.92 18.67
N ILE A 396 16.46 -34.17 19.08
CA ILE A 396 17.64 -34.83 19.60
C ILE A 396 18.30 -35.67 18.47
N ALA A 397 19.59 -35.41 18.22
CA ALA A 397 20.38 -36.17 17.27
C ALA A 397 20.92 -37.47 17.89
N LYS A 398 21.40 -37.43 19.16
CA LYS A 398 21.98 -38.57 19.85
C LYS A 398 21.75 -38.47 21.36
N GLY A 399 21.72 -39.62 22.04
CA GLY A 399 21.71 -39.72 23.50
C GLY A 399 20.42 -40.24 24.10
N LEU A 400 19.31 -40.29 23.35
CA LEU A 400 18.04 -40.80 23.85
C LEU A 400 17.44 -41.86 22.93
N GLN A 401 16.63 -42.75 23.51
CA GLN A 401 15.85 -43.73 22.76
C GLN A 401 14.34 -43.54 22.93
N PRO A 402 13.55 -43.83 21.91
CA PRO A 402 12.09 -43.78 22.03
C PRO A 402 11.57 -44.69 23.15
N GLY A 403 10.62 -44.20 23.94
CA GLY A 403 10.04 -44.91 25.08
C GLY A 403 10.71 -44.62 26.42
N GLU A 404 11.82 -43.92 26.45
CA GLU A 404 12.44 -43.46 27.70
C GLU A 404 11.60 -42.35 28.34
N ARG A 405 11.70 -42.22 29.68
CA ARG A 405 11.02 -41.15 30.42
C ARG A 405 12.03 -40.16 30.94
N LEU A 406 11.81 -38.90 30.71
CA LEU A 406 12.65 -37.78 31.10
C LEU A 406 12.03 -37.00 32.28
N ALA A 407 12.90 -36.54 33.17
CA ALA A 407 12.48 -35.55 34.19
C ALA A 407 12.34 -34.16 33.55
N LEU A 408 11.28 -33.45 33.87
CA LEU A 408 11.03 -32.05 33.45
C LEU A 408 11.55 -31.03 34.49
N LYS A 409 12.10 -31.52 35.60
CA LYS A 409 12.82 -30.72 36.62
C LYS A 409 14.08 -31.44 37.02
N ASP A 410 15.12 -30.68 37.35
CA ASP A 410 16.41 -31.26 37.76
C ASP A 410 16.25 -32.08 39.05
N PRO A 411 16.42 -33.44 39.00
CA PRO A 411 16.26 -34.27 40.14
C PRO A 411 17.40 -34.13 41.18
N THR A 412 18.51 -33.46 40.83
CA THR A 412 19.63 -33.21 41.73
C THR A 412 19.43 -31.98 42.62
N LEU A 413 18.48 -31.11 42.27
CA LEU A 413 18.09 -29.91 43.04
C LEU A 413 16.93 -30.17 43.98
N ALA A 414 16.25 -31.31 43.87
CA ALA A 414 15.18 -31.71 44.76
C ALA A 414 15.79 -32.43 45.99
N LYS A 415 16.22 -31.63 46.94
CA LYS A 415 16.44 -32.06 48.34
C LYS A 415 15.35 -31.58 49.26
#